data_ac3381813b376829d56a6c7abb2c4866
#
_entry.id   ac3381813b376829d56a6c7abb2c4866
#
_cell.length_a   1.000
_cell.length_b   1.000
_cell.length_c   1.000
_cell.angle_alpha   90.00
_cell.angle_beta   90.00
_cell.angle_gamma   90.00
#
_symmetry.space_group_name_H-M   'P 1'
#
loop_
_entity.id
_entity.type
_entity.pdbx_description
1 polymer ?
#
loop_
_entity_poly.entity_id
_entity_poly.type
_entity_poly.pdbx_seq_one_letter_code
_entity_poly.pdbx_strand_id
1 'polypeptide(L)'
;MEIYSSPQQYLYNLETLSSAEAKRLWRRKIKQMWNYECAYCGAHSHLTIDHIVPRSKGGIDFTKNVVSCCYDCNQDKAHTPWEEWYFSQEFFSLNRYKKIKEWMKPDPPVNLFLYRPRRNNCT
;
A
#
# COMPACT_ATOMS: atom_id res chain seq x y z
N MET A 1 -5.56 10.78 7.04
CA MET A 1 -5.78 10.96 5.59
C MET A 1 -6.37 9.70 5.02
N GLU A 2 -7.43 9.85 4.25
CA GLU A 2 -8.05 8.70 3.62
C GLU A 2 -7.35 8.32 2.33
N ILE A 3 -7.28 7.02 2.09
CA ILE A 3 -6.76 6.49 0.85
C ILE A 3 -7.67 5.35 0.38
N TYR A 4 -8.00 5.34 -0.89
CA TYR A 4 -8.82 4.26 -1.45
C TYR A 4 -8.00 2.97 -1.61
N SER A 5 -8.68 1.86 -1.76
CA SER A 5 -8.05 0.54 -1.80
C SER A 5 -7.38 0.22 -3.12
N SER A 6 -7.67 0.96 -4.19
CA SER A 6 -7.07 0.75 -5.51
C SER A 6 -7.12 2.03 -6.33
N PRO A 7 -6.30 2.14 -7.39
CA PRO A 7 -6.35 3.33 -8.23
C PRO A 7 -7.70 3.53 -8.91
N GLN A 8 -8.40 2.46 -9.27
CA GLN A 8 -9.70 2.57 -9.93
C GLN A 8 -10.74 3.27 -9.07
N GLN A 9 -10.62 3.21 -7.75
CA GLN A 9 -11.55 3.88 -6.86
C GLN A 9 -11.53 5.39 -7.02
N TYR A 10 -10.37 5.97 -7.36
CA TYR A 10 -10.27 7.41 -7.59
C TYR A 10 -11.02 7.84 -8.86
N LEU A 11 -10.97 7.01 -9.89
CA LEU A 11 -11.72 7.27 -11.10
C LEU A 11 -13.22 7.06 -10.87
N TYR A 12 -13.57 5.97 -10.21
CA TYR A 12 -14.96 5.63 -9.91
C TYR A 12 -15.64 6.72 -9.09
N ASN A 13 -14.92 7.30 -8.15
CA ASN A 13 -15.46 8.36 -7.29
C ASN A 13 -15.29 9.77 -7.88
N LEU A 14 -14.96 9.85 -9.15
CA LEU A 14 -14.86 11.12 -9.89
C LEU A 14 -13.82 12.09 -9.34
N GLU A 15 -12.80 11.58 -8.66
CA GLU A 15 -11.69 12.43 -8.20
C GLU A 15 -10.65 12.66 -9.29
N THR A 16 -10.71 11.85 -10.34
CA THR A 16 -9.87 12.02 -11.52
C THR A 16 -10.70 11.72 -12.75
N LEU A 17 -10.20 12.14 -13.90
CA LEU A 17 -10.92 11.98 -15.16
C LEU A 17 -10.31 10.90 -16.06
N SER A 18 -9.22 10.29 -15.63
CA SER A 18 -8.57 9.25 -16.44
C SER A 18 -7.89 8.23 -15.53
N SER A 19 -7.67 7.03 -16.07
CA SER A 19 -6.96 5.95 -15.36
C SER A 19 -5.53 6.36 -15.03
N ALA A 20 -4.88 7.11 -15.92
CA ALA A 20 -3.51 7.55 -15.69
C ALA A 20 -3.43 8.52 -14.51
N GLU A 21 -4.38 9.46 -14.44
CA GLU A 21 -4.45 10.40 -13.32
C GLU A 21 -4.75 9.67 -12.01
N ALA A 22 -5.66 8.70 -12.06
CA ALA A 22 -6.02 7.91 -10.90
C ALA A 22 -4.80 7.17 -10.35
N LYS A 23 -3.99 6.60 -11.23
CA LYS A 23 -2.78 5.88 -10.83
C LYS A 23 -1.74 6.82 -10.21
N ARG A 24 -1.56 8.00 -10.80
CA ARG A 24 -0.62 8.99 -10.27
C ARG A 24 -1.05 9.47 -8.89
N LEU A 25 -2.34 9.76 -8.72
CA LEU A 25 -2.88 10.22 -7.44
C LEU A 25 -2.74 9.14 -6.37
N TRP A 26 -3.07 7.91 -6.71
CA TRP A 26 -2.94 6.78 -5.80
C TRP A 26 -1.50 6.59 -5.32
N ARG A 27 -0.53 6.63 -6.25
CA ARG A 27 0.89 6.50 -5.92
C ARG A 27 1.34 7.61 -4.98
N ARG A 28 0.91 8.83 -5.24
CA ARG A 28 1.26 9.96 -4.38
C ARG A 28 0.71 9.77 -2.98
N LYS A 29 -0.53 9.31 -2.87
CA LYS A 29 -1.15 9.08 -1.57
C LYS A 29 -0.46 7.95 -0.80
N ILE A 30 -0.01 6.91 -1.48
CA ILE A 30 0.79 5.86 -0.85
C ILE A 30 2.04 6.47 -0.21
N LYS A 31 2.76 7.28 -0.98
CA LYS A 31 3.98 7.93 -0.47
C LYS A 31 3.67 8.83 0.72
N GLN A 32 2.57 9.57 0.68
CA GLN A 32 2.14 10.41 1.81
C GLN A 32 1.88 9.59 3.05
N MET A 33 1.19 8.45 2.90
CA MET A 33 0.87 7.58 4.03
C MET A 33 2.13 7.01 4.69
N TRP A 34 3.22 6.91 3.93
CA TRP A 34 4.50 6.44 4.43
C TRP A 34 5.44 7.59 4.78
N ASN A 35 4.89 8.82 4.91
CA ASN A 35 5.64 10.02 5.28
C ASN A 35 6.78 10.32 4.32
N TYR A 36 6.61 9.98 3.04
CA TYR A 36 7.62 10.18 1.99
C TYR A 36 8.94 9.53 2.35
N GLU A 37 8.89 8.33 2.89
CA GLU A 37 10.10 7.55 3.14
C GLU A 37 9.92 6.13 2.66
N CYS A 38 11.05 5.46 2.43
CA CYS A 38 11.06 4.05 2.05
C CYS A 38 10.56 3.22 3.24
N ALA A 39 9.60 2.35 3.00
CA ALA A 39 9.04 1.50 4.04
C ALA A 39 10.11 0.58 4.64
N TYR A 40 11.11 0.19 3.86
CA TYR A 40 12.12 -0.76 4.29
C TYR A 40 13.33 -0.11 4.97
N CYS A 41 13.91 0.92 4.36
CA CYS A 41 15.14 1.52 4.88
C CYS A 41 14.99 2.94 5.41
N GLY A 42 13.87 3.59 5.14
CA GLY A 42 13.63 4.95 5.61
C GLY A 42 14.19 6.07 4.76
N ALA A 43 14.79 5.77 3.62
CA ALA A 43 15.32 6.79 2.73
C ALA A 43 14.20 7.69 2.20
N HIS A 44 14.52 8.97 1.98
CA HIS A 44 13.54 9.97 1.56
C HIS A 44 13.61 10.36 0.09
N SER A 45 14.53 9.77 -0.66
CA SER A 45 14.73 10.17 -2.06
C SER A 45 14.51 9.02 -3.01
N HIS A 46 14.21 9.36 -4.27
CA HIS A 46 14.00 8.39 -5.35
C HIS A 46 12.95 7.35 -4.97
N LEU A 47 11.84 7.84 -4.43
CA LEU A 47 10.76 6.96 -3.98
C LEU A 47 9.94 6.45 -5.15
N THR A 48 9.66 5.16 -5.10
CA THR A 48 8.83 4.44 -6.07
C THR A 48 7.74 3.72 -5.31
N ILE A 49 6.92 2.97 -6.02
CA ILE A 49 5.92 2.11 -5.41
C ILE A 49 6.35 0.66 -5.64
N ASP A 50 6.46 -0.09 -4.55
CA ASP A 50 6.83 -1.50 -4.61
C ASP A 50 5.62 -2.36 -4.30
N HIS A 51 5.41 -3.39 -5.12
CA HIS A 51 4.41 -4.42 -4.84
C HIS A 51 5.03 -5.41 -3.87
N ILE A 52 4.51 -5.47 -2.65
CA ILE A 52 5.05 -6.35 -1.60
C ILE A 52 5.03 -7.79 -2.11
N VAL A 53 3.88 -8.24 -2.62
CA VAL A 53 3.81 -9.46 -3.41
C VAL A 53 3.95 -9.03 -4.88
N PRO A 54 5.02 -9.43 -5.56
CA PRO A 54 5.25 -8.99 -6.94
C PRO A 54 4.14 -9.39 -7.88
N ARG A 55 3.93 -8.58 -8.94
CA ARG A 55 2.93 -8.90 -9.96
C ARG A 55 3.16 -10.27 -10.57
N SER A 56 4.40 -10.63 -10.79
CA SER A 56 4.77 -11.93 -11.35
C SER A 56 4.37 -13.10 -10.46
N LYS A 57 4.07 -12.82 -9.19
CA LYS A 57 3.65 -13.83 -8.21
C LYS A 57 2.20 -13.62 -7.76
N GLY A 58 1.40 -12.93 -8.57
CA GLY A 58 -0.02 -12.74 -8.31
C GLY A 58 -0.38 -11.48 -7.55
N GLY A 59 0.60 -10.63 -7.25
CA GLY A 59 0.31 -9.36 -6.58
C GLY A 59 -0.43 -8.39 -7.48
N ILE A 60 -1.34 -7.62 -6.90
CA ILE A 60 -2.20 -6.70 -7.66
C ILE A 60 -2.07 -5.28 -7.11
N ASP A 61 -2.66 -4.34 -7.84
CA ASP A 61 -2.64 -2.92 -7.49
C ASP A 61 -3.66 -2.61 -6.40
N PHE A 62 -3.41 -3.13 -5.21
CA PHE A 62 -4.17 -2.79 -4.01
C PHE A 62 -3.29 -2.02 -3.05
N THR A 63 -3.89 -1.03 -2.40
CA THR A 63 -3.18 -0.20 -1.42
C THR A 63 -2.44 -1.07 -0.40
N LYS A 64 -3.07 -2.12 0.09
CA LYS A 64 -2.47 -2.99 1.11
C LYS A 64 -1.41 -3.94 0.56
N ASN A 65 -1.18 -3.94 -0.75
CA ASN A 65 -0.12 -4.74 -1.36
C ASN A 65 1.05 -3.87 -1.86
N VAL A 66 1.01 -2.57 -1.64
CA VAL A 66 2.08 -1.68 -2.12
C VAL A 66 2.58 -0.80 -0.98
N VAL A 67 3.85 -0.43 -1.07
CA VAL A 67 4.46 0.50 -0.12
C VAL A 67 5.31 1.51 -0.86
N SER A 68 5.60 2.62 -0.21
CA SER A 68 6.61 3.56 -0.67
C SER A 68 7.97 2.89 -0.51
N CYS A 69 8.79 2.93 -1.54
CA CYS A 69 10.05 2.20 -1.56
C CYS A 69 11.08 2.96 -2.38
N CYS A 70 12.28 3.16 -1.83
CA CYS A 70 13.32 3.82 -2.60
C CYS A 70 13.75 2.94 -3.78
N TYR A 71 14.28 3.58 -4.81
CA TYR A 71 14.67 2.87 -6.03
C TYR A 71 15.63 1.71 -5.73
N ASP A 72 16.62 1.95 -4.86
CA ASP A 72 17.62 0.94 -4.56
C ASP A 72 17.03 -0.30 -3.91
N CYS A 73 16.16 -0.12 -2.90
CA CYS A 73 15.49 -1.25 -2.27
C CYS A 73 14.60 -1.99 -3.26
N ASN A 74 13.88 -1.25 -4.11
CA ASN A 74 12.99 -1.84 -5.09
C ASN A 74 13.76 -2.72 -6.08
N GLN A 75 14.89 -2.23 -6.58
CA GLN A 75 15.72 -2.99 -7.51
C GLN A 75 16.34 -4.21 -6.84
N ASP A 76 16.84 -4.05 -5.63
CA ASP A 76 17.50 -5.15 -4.92
C ASP A 76 16.53 -6.24 -4.53
N LYS A 77 15.32 -5.85 -4.09
CA LYS A 77 14.30 -6.81 -3.71
C LYS A 77 13.80 -7.62 -4.91
N ALA A 78 13.59 -6.95 -6.04
CA ALA A 78 13.11 -7.57 -7.27
C ALA A 78 11.93 -8.51 -7.02
N HIS A 79 12.03 -9.78 -7.37
CA HIS A 79 10.94 -10.76 -7.24
C HIS A 79 11.09 -11.65 -6.00
N THR A 80 12.07 -11.39 -5.15
CA THR A 80 12.29 -12.18 -3.95
C THR A 80 11.13 -11.97 -2.98
N PRO A 81 10.65 -13.01 -2.30
CA PRO A 81 9.64 -12.83 -1.25
C PRO A 81 10.12 -11.79 -0.25
N TRP A 82 9.24 -10.84 0.07
CA TRP A 82 9.66 -9.63 0.78
C TRP A 82 10.25 -9.91 2.16
N GLU A 83 9.71 -10.88 2.90
CA GLU A 83 10.22 -11.18 4.23
C GLU A 83 11.60 -11.81 4.14
N GLU A 84 11.79 -12.74 3.21
CA GLU A 84 13.10 -13.36 2.98
C GLU A 84 14.13 -12.31 2.65
N TRP A 85 13.80 -11.41 1.71
CA TRP A 85 14.71 -10.35 1.31
C TRP A 85 14.98 -9.38 2.47
N TYR A 86 13.92 -8.94 3.15
CA TYR A 86 14.05 -7.90 4.17
C TYR A 86 14.85 -8.40 5.38
N PHE A 87 14.60 -9.62 5.83
CA PHE A 87 15.32 -10.17 6.98
C PHE A 87 16.81 -10.28 6.73
N SER A 88 17.25 -10.35 5.48
CA SER A 88 18.68 -10.46 5.15
C SER A 88 19.38 -9.11 5.02
N GLN A 89 18.65 -8.00 5.14
CA GLN A 89 19.26 -6.68 4.94
C GLN A 89 19.85 -6.15 6.23
N GLU A 90 20.99 -5.43 6.09
CA GLU A 90 21.63 -4.80 7.25
C GLU A 90 20.75 -3.72 7.87
N PHE A 91 19.94 -3.06 7.05
CA PHE A 91 19.04 -2.01 7.52
C PHE A 91 17.71 -2.53 8.03
N PHE A 92 17.55 -3.83 8.19
CA PHE A 92 16.30 -4.39 8.71
C PHE A 92 15.90 -3.71 10.01
N SER A 93 14.64 -3.33 10.11
CA SER A 93 14.07 -2.70 11.29
C SER A 93 12.82 -3.45 11.70
N LEU A 94 12.81 -3.92 12.94
CA LEU A 94 11.64 -4.61 13.47
C LEU A 94 10.41 -3.69 13.49
N ASN A 95 10.62 -2.41 13.81
CA ASN A 95 9.51 -1.45 13.82
C ASN A 95 8.92 -1.27 12.42
N ARG A 96 9.78 -1.16 11.41
CA ARG A 96 9.30 -1.04 10.04
C ARG A 96 8.65 -2.34 9.55
N TYR A 97 9.21 -3.46 9.94
CA TYR A 97 8.61 -4.76 9.61
C TYR A 97 7.19 -4.87 10.16
N LYS A 98 7.00 -4.50 11.42
CA LYS A 98 5.68 -4.52 12.05
C LYS A 98 4.72 -3.57 11.38
N LYS A 99 5.21 -2.39 10.97
CA LYS A 99 4.38 -1.40 10.28
C LYS A 99 3.92 -1.94 8.93
N ILE A 100 4.81 -2.60 8.20
CA ILE A 100 4.45 -3.21 6.92
C ILE A 100 3.42 -4.32 7.12
N LYS A 101 3.63 -5.18 8.10
CA LYS A 101 2.67 -6.26 8.41
C LYS A 101 1.30 -5.68 8.76
N GLU A 102 1.28 -4.62 9.55
CA GLU A 102 0.02 -3.97 9.92
C GLU A 102 -0.65 -3.35 8.69
N TRP A 103 0.14 -2.71 7.83
CA TRP A 103 -0.35 -2.12 6.60
C TRP A 103 -1.00 -3.15 5.68
N MET A 104 -0.42 -4.34 5.62
CA MET A 104 -0.91 -5.41 4.74
C MET A 104 -2.19 -6.08 5.21
N LYS A 105 -2.55 -5.91 6.48
CA LYS A 105 -3.74 -6.57 7.01
C LYS A 105 -4.98 -6.11 6.27
N PRO A 106 -5.84 -7.05 5.86
CA PRO A 106 -7.12 -6.66 5.27
C PRO A 106 -7.99 -5.96 6.30
N ASP A 107 -8.94 -5.17 5.81
CA ASP A 107 -9.92 -4.56 6.69
C ASP A 107 -10.70 -5.66 7.41
N PRO A 108 -11.11 -5.42 8.66
CA PRO A 108 -11.90 -6.42 9.38
C PRO A 108 -13.17 -6.73 8.60
N PRO A 109 -13.60 -7.99 8.59
CA PRO A 109 -14.88 -8.32 7.94
C PRO A 109 -16.02 -7.64 8.67
N VAL A 110 -17.07 -7.31 7.92
CA VAL A 110 -18.26 -6.73 8.51
C VAL A 110 -18.92 -7.79 9.37
N ASN A 111 -19.14 -7.47 10.66
CA ASN A 111 -19.89 -8.34 11.56
C ASN A 111 -21.36 -7.95 11.48
N LEU A 112 -22.15 -8.78 10.80
CA LEU A 112 -23.54 -8.47 10.57
C LEU A 112 -24.37 -8.39 11.86
N PHE A 113 -23.95 -9.07 12.91
CA PHE A 113 -24.64 -8.99 14.21
C PHE A 113 -24.41 -7.66 14.91
N LEU A 114 -23.26 -7.04 14.66
CA LEU A 114 -22.93 -5.76 15.27
C LEU A 114 -23.20 -4.60 14.33
N TYR A 115 -23.36 -4.87 13.04
CA TYR A 115 -23.58 -3.83 12.06
C TYR A 115 -25.00 -3.25 12.22
N ARG A 116 -25.08 -1.94 12.29
CA ARG A 116 -26.37 -1.26 12.37
C ARG A 116 -26.45 -0.27 11.23
N PRO A 117 -27.15 -0.67 10.14
CA PRO A 117 -27.31 0.24 9.02
C PRO A 117 -28.12 1.46 9.43
N ARG A 118 -27.90 2.60 8.82
CA ARG A 118 -28.66 3.81 9.06
C ARG A 118 -30.07 3.63 8.53
N ARG A 119 -31.03 3.99 9.32
CA ARG A 119 -32.40 3.90 8.92
C ARG A 119 -32.83 5.16 8.22
N ASN A 120 -32.70 4.54 7.98
CA ASN A 120 -32.73 5.23 7.70
C ASN A 120 -32.46 5.52 7.44
N ASN A 121 -32.43 4.90 7.45
CA ASN A 121 -31.78 4.64 7.57
C ASN A 121 -31.79 4.00 7.39
N CYS A 122 -32.39 3.72 7.12
CA CYS A 122 -32.13 3.06 7.20
C CYS A 122 -32.25 2.57 7.06
N THR A 123 -32.73 2.53 6.62
CA THR A 123 -32.39 2.11 6.67
C THR A 123 -32.24 2.05 6.42
#